data_2073deeb5da3a10157d17a470c890bbb
#
_entry.id   2073deeb5da3a10157d17a470c890bbb
#
_cell.length_a   1.000
_cell.length_b   1.000
_cell.length_c   1.000
_cell.angle_alpha   90.00
_cell.angle_beta   90.00
_cell.angle_gamma   90.00
#
_symmetry.space_group_name_H-M   'P 1'
#
loop_
_entity.id
_entity.type
_entity.pdbx_description
1 polymer ?
#
loop_
_entity_poly.entity_id
_entity_poly.type
_entity_poly.pdbx_seq_one_letter_code
_entity_poly.pdbx_strand_id
1 'polypeptide(L)'
;PYTVELEAGTIALITPTPGAFSEKGNALTVKLAKAIRRRIVVRPDPSILSKEEDVMSTVKEVIPEEAGLTNIWIDPALSEVTIECHDPSTAIGSKGSNLVELRDRLGWLFRAERSPAIESKTLNNIRRYRRETASERRDLFRKFGSRIYRPKRSSAPWVRLTALGSYREVGRAMHMVTTNASRVLVDCGAKPTTTRSEIQPFFDA
;
A
#
# COMPACT_ATOMS: atom_id res chain seq x y z
N PRO A 1 21.17 -12.00 -0.89
CA PRO A 1 21.14 -10.72 -1.59
C PRO A 1 19.81 -10.01 -1.31
N TYR A 2 19.80 -8.69 -1.30
CA TYR A 2 18.58 -7.88 -1.19
C TYR A 2 18.71 -6.63 -2.04
N THR A 3 17.58 -6.13 -2.51
CA THR A 3 17.48 -4.86 -3.23
C THR A 3 16.61 -3.91 -2.42
N VAL A 4 16.94 -2.63 -2.41
CA VAL A 4 16.18 -1.60 -1.70
C VAL A 4 15.34 -0.81 -2.69
N GLU A 5 14.04 -0.75 -2.46
CA GLU A 5 13.13 0.12 -3.21
C GLU A 5 12.48 1.14 -2.28
N LEU A 6 12.29 2.35 -2.78
CA LEU A 6 11.61 3.42 -2.08
C LEU A 6 10.14 3.44 -2.54
N GLU A 7 9.23 2.93 -1.69
CA GLU A 7 7.81 2.85 -1.99
C GLU A 7 7.05 3.95 -1.24
N ALA A 8 6.86 5.11 -1.86
CA ALA A 8 6.28 6.27 -1.21
C ALA A 8 6.96 6.57 0.14
N GLY A 9 6.26 6.53 1.26
CA GLY A 9 6.82 6.74 2.60
C GLY A 9 7.48 5.51 3.25
N THR A 10 7.63 4.40 2.52
CA THR A 10 8.12 3.13 3.04
C THR A 10 9.39 2.71 2.29
N ILE A 11 10.31 2.08 3.00
CA ILE A 11 11.50 1.45 2.41
C ILE A 11 11.21 -0.05 2.29
N ALA A 12 11.15 -0.56 1.07
CA ALA A 12 10.96 -1.97 0.79
C ALA A 12 12.31 -2.67 0.61
N LEU A 13 12.50 -3.75 1.34
CA LEU A 13 13.63 -4.68 1.18
C LEU A 13 13.14 -5.86 0.35
N ILE A 14 13.56 -5.93 -0.90
CA ILE A 14 13.20 -7.02 -1.80
C ILE A 14 14.26 -8.12 -1.68
N THR A 15 13.83 -9.33 -1.36
CA THR A 15 14.73 -10.46 -1.13
C THR A 15 14.12 -11.78 -1.61
N PRO A 16 14.95 -12.70 -2.16
CA PRO A 16 14.48 -14.06 -2.47
C PRO A 16 14.28 -14.93 -1.21
N THR A 17 14.67 -14.45 -0.03
CA THR A 17 14.52 -15.17 1.24
C THR A 17 13.75 -14.32 2.27
N PRO A 18 12.47 -13.99 2.04
CA PRO A 18 11.70 -13.13 2.94
C PRO A 18 11.49 -13.79 4.32
N GLY A 19 11.49 -15.13 4.40
CA GLY A 19 11.40 -15.90 5.63
C GLY A 19 12.48 -15.57 6.66
N ALA A 20 13.72 -15.37 6.23
CA ALA A 20 14.84 -15.05 7.10
C ALA A 20 14.62 -13.76 7.95
N PHE A 21 13.80 -12.85 7.48
CA PHE A 21 13.42 -11.63 8.22
C PHE A 21 12.25 -11.85 9.19
N SER A 22 11.51 -12.95 9.04
CA SER A 22 10.36 -13.31 9.88
C SER A 22 10.73 -14.23 11.03
N GLU A 23 11.82 -15.00 10.92
CA GLU A 23 12.25 -16.07 11.85
C GLU A 23 12.55 -15.53 13.23
N LYS A 24 12.48 -14.53 13.74
CA LYS A 24 12.68 -14.04 15.11
C LYS A 24 11.68 -12.93 15.46
N GLY A 25 10.41 -13.12 15.04
CA GLY A 25 9.37 -12.14 15.34
C GLY A 25 9.63 -10.76 14.72
N ASN A 26 10.17 -10.72 13.50
CA ASN A 26 10.54 -9.47 12.81
C ASN A 26 11.58 -8.61 13.55
N ALA A 27 12.34 -9.17 14.49
CA ALA A 27 13.28 -8.42 15.33
C ALA A 27 14.32 -7.64 14.51
N LEU A 28 14.77 -8.19 13.37
CA LEU A 28 15.72 -7.53 12.50
C LEU A 28 15.08 -6.32 11.79
N THR A 29 13.89 -6.50 11.23
CA THR A 29 13.13 -5.43 10.57
C THR A 29 12.80 -4.30 11.55
N VAL A 30 12.42 -4.64 12.78
CA VAL A 30 12.14 -3.66 13.84
C VAL A 30 13.41 -2.90 14.25
N LYS A 31 14.55 -3.58 14.39
CA LYS A 31 15.84 -2.94 14.69
C LYS A 31 16.25 -1.95 13.60
N LEU A 32 16.12 -2.37 12.33
CA LEU A 32 16.41 -1.51 11.18
C LEU A 32 15.47 -0.30 11.14
N ALA A 33 14.16 -0.51 11.30
CA ALA A 33 13.17 0.57 11.30
C ALA A 33 13.44 1.61 12.40
N LYS A 34 13.83 1.15 13.60
CA LYS A 34 14.23 2.04 14.71
C LYS A 34 15.51 2.80 14.42
N ALA A 35 16.53 2.15 13.84
CA ALA A 35 17.80 2.78 13.52
C ALA A 35 17.66 3.86 12.46
N ILE A 36 16.89 3.58 11.41
CA ILE A 36 16.68 4.50 10.28
C ILE A 36 15.55 5.50 10.57
N ARG A 37 14.71 5.24 11.57
CA ARG A 37 13.48 5.99 11.89
C ARG A 37 12.53 6.10 10.68
N ARG A 38 12.39 4.99 9.94
CA ARG A 38 11.53 4.87 8.77
C ARG A 38 10.78 3.55 8.78
N ARG A 39 9.62 3.51 8.16
CA ARG A 39 8.88 2.27 7.95
C ARG A 39 9.63 1.39 6.96
N ILE A 40 9.86 0.15 7.35
CA ILE A 40 10.48 -0.87 6.51
C ILE A 40 9.47 -1.98 6.29
N VAL A 41 9.37 -2.47 5.07
CA VAL A 41 8.66 -3.70 4.70
C VAL A 41 9.62 -4.63 4.00
N VAL A 42 9.47 -5.93 4.23
CA VAL A 42 10.18 -6.97 3.49
C VAL A 42 9.24 -7.48 2.41
N ARG A 43 9.72 -7.54 1.17
CA ARG A 43 8.95 -8.05 0.03
C ARG A 43 9.69 -9.20 -0.63
N PRO A 44 8.98 -10.22 -1.10
CA PRO A 44 9.56 -11.25 -1.92
C PRO A 44 10.09 -10.67 -3.23
N ASP A 45 11.19 -11.21 -3.71
CA ASP A 45 11.68 -10.91 -5.04
C ASP A 45 10.70 -11.50 -6.09
N PRO A 46 10.33 -10.75 -7.14
CA PRO A 46 9.45 -11.27 -8.18
C PRO A 46 9.91 -12.58 -8.82
N SER A 47 11.21 -12.88 -8.79
CA SER A 47 11.76 -14.13 -9.35
C SER A 47 11.37 -15.41 -8.62
N ILE A 48 10.94 -15.31 -7.36
CA ILE A 48 10.54 -16.46 -6.55
C ILE A 48 9.02 -16.65 -6.49
N LEU A 49 8.25 -15.74 -7.08
CA LEU A 49 6.78 -15.81 -7.03
C LEU A 49 6.29 -16.94 -7.94
N SER A 50 5.43 -17.81 -7.38
CA SER A 50 4.70 -18.79 -8.16
C SER A 50 3.61 -18.13 -9.02
N LYS A 51 3.08 -18.86 -9.98
CA LYS A 51 1.99 -18.38 -10.83
C LYS A 51 0.72 -18.17 -10.02
N GLU A 52 -0.12 -17.25 -10.46
CA GLU A 52 -1.39 -16.93 -9.78
C GLU A 52 -2.34 -18.13 -9.70
N GLU A 53 -2.31 -19.03 -10.69
CA GLU A 53 -3.09 -20.27 -10.72
C GLU A 53 -2.70 -21.21 -9.56
N ASP A 54 -1.39 -21.34 -9.31
CA ASP A 54 -0.86 -22.15 -8.21
C ASP A 54 -1.23 -21.55 -6.86
N VAL A 55 -1.27 -20.20 -6.76
CA VAL A 55 -1.73 -19.52 -5.54
C VAL A 55 -3.17 -19.89 -5.21
N MET A 56 -4.06 -19.85 -6.20
CA MET A 56 -5.48 -20.13 -6.00
C MET A 56 -5.73 -21.57 -5.53
N SER A 57 -5.00 -22.55 -6.06
CA SER A 57 -5.11 -23.96 -5.68
C SER A 57 -4.52 -24.24 -4.30
N THR A 58 -3.30 -23.75 -4.04
CA THR A 58 -2.60 -24.02 -2.79
C THR A 58 -3.25 -23.30 -1.59
N VAL A 59 -3.80 -22.11 -1.78
CA VAL A 59 -4.55 -21.43 -0.69
C VAL A 59 -5.77 -22.25 -0.28
N LYS A 60 -6.50 -22.84 -1.22
CA LYS A 60 -7.65 -23.70 -0.92
C LYS A 60 -7.25 -25.01 -0.24
N GLU A 61 -6.04 -25.50 -0.49
CA GLU A 61 -5.51 -26.70 0.16
C GLU A 61 -5.08 -26.44 1.60
N VAL A 62 -4.39 -25.33 1.85
CA VAL A 62 -3.75 -25.02 3.15
C VAL A 62 -4.72 -24.38 4.14
N ILE A 63 -5.63 -23.53 3.64
CA ILE A 63 -6.57 -22.84 4.52
C ILE A 63 -7.71 -23.79 4.91
N PRO A 64 -7.94 -24.01 6.22
CA PRO A 64 -9.03 -24.88 6.69
C PRO A 64 -10.41 -24.39 6.24
N GLU A 65 -11.32 -25.31 5.95
CA GLU A 65 -12.70 -24.99 5.53
C GLU A 65 -13.44 -24.17 6.60
N GLU A 66 -13.15 -24.39 7.88
CA GLU A 66 -13.75 -23.67 9.01
C GLU A 66 -13.42 -22.16 8.99
N ALA A 67 -12.34 -21.76 8.32
CA ALA A 67 -12.02 -20.34 8.14
C ALA A 67 -13.05 -19.62 7.27
N GLY A 68 -13.84 -20.37 6.47
CA GLY A 68 -14.86 -19.80 5.60
C GLY A 68 -14.26 -18.87 4.53
N LEU A 69 -13.36 -19.42 3.70
CA LEU A 69 -12.73 -18.68 2.60
C LEU A 69 -13.78 -18.12 1.63
N THR A 70 -13.77 -16.83 1.39
CA THR A 70 -14.70 -16.16 0.46
C THR A 70 -14.02 -15.67 -0.81
N ASN A 71 -12.86 -15.03 -0.69
CA ASN A 71 -12.14 -14.48 -1.85
C ASN A 71 -10.61 -14.54 -1.65
N ILE A 72 -9.89 -14.53 -2.76
CA ILE A 72 -8.43 -14.42 -2.81
C ILE A 72 -8.09 -13.27 -3.74
N TRP A 73 -7.40 -12.25 -3.22
CA TRP A 73 -7.01 -11.07 -3.97
C TRP A 73 -5.51 -11.01 -4.11
N ILE A 74 -5.01 -10.98 -5.36
CA ILE A 74 -3.59 -10.91 -5.67
C ILE A 74 -3.25 -9.47 -6.06
N ASP A 75 -2.23 -8.90 -5.41
CA ASP A 75 -1.66 -7.59 -5.73
C ASP A 75 -0.21 -7.75 -6.21
N PRO A 76 0.02 -7.86 -7.52
CA PRO A 76 1.36 -8.07 -8.07
C PRO A 76 2.31 -6.89 -7.82
N ALA A 77 1.79 -5.66 -7.68
CA ALA A 77 2.62 -4.48 -7.40
C ALA A 77 3.33 -4.56 -6.05
N LEU A 78 2.71 -5.23 -5.09
CA LEU A 78 3.23 -5.37 -3.73
C LEU A 78 3.71 -6.79 -3.42
N SER A 79 3.61 -7.72 -4.38
CA SER A 79 3.86 -9.17 -4.17
C SER A 79 3.06 -9.72 -2.99
N GLU A 80 1.81 -9.26 -2.84
CA GLU A 80 0.92 -9.60 -1.72
C GLU A 80 -0.32 -10.35 -2.19
N VAL A 81 -0.76 -11.32 -1.38
CA VAL A 81 -2.04 -12.02 -1.53
C VAL A 81 -2.87 -11.79 -0.28
N THR A 82 -4.07 -11.28 -0.47
CA THR A 82 -5.05 -11.09 0.61
C THR A 82 -6.09 -12.20 0.54
N ILE A 83 -6.19 -12.97 1.61
CA ILE A 83 -7.18 -14.03 1.81
C ILE A 83 -8.35 -13.42 2.59
N GLU A 84 -9.53 -13.36 1.97
CA GLU A 84 -10.76 -12.96 2.66
C GLU A 84 -11.49 -14.18 3.17
N CYS A 85 -11.83 -14.16 4.45
CA CYS A 85 -12.49 -15.27 5.13
C CYS A 85 -13.38 -14.77 6.27
N HIS A 86 -14.28 -15.64 6.74
CA HIS A 86 -15.15 -15.31 7.88
C HIS A 86 -14.38 -15.27 9.19
N ASP A 87 -13.45 -16.21 9.38
CA ASP A 87 -12.55 -16.23 10.54
C ASP A 87 -11.07 -16.13 10.14
N PRO A 88 -10.50 -14.91 10.19
CA PRO A 88 -9.09 -14.72 9.92
C PRO A 88 -8.15 -15.44 10.89
N SER A 89 -8.59 -15.69 12.13
CA SER A 89 -7.75 -16.35 13.14
C SER A 89 -7.46 -17.79 12.74
N THR A 90 -8.47 -18.52 12.30
CA THR A 90 -8.35 -19.87 11.76
C THR A 90 -7.55 -19.90 10.46
N ALA A 91 -7.76 -18.92 9.57
CA ALA A 91 -6.97 -18.82 8.34
C ALA A 91 -5.47 -18.56 8.60
N ILE A 92 -5.13 -17.72 9.58
CA ILE A 92 -3.74 -17.43 9.97
C ILE A 92 -3.08 -18.68 10.59
N GLY A 93 -3.82 -19.45 11.37
CA GLY A 93 -3.31 -20.62 12.08
C GLY A 93 -2.50 -20.27 13.33
N SER A 94 -2.08 -21.30 14.05
CA SER A 94 -1.29 -21.13 15.29
C SER A 94 0.02 -20.40 15.00
N LYS A 95 0.23 -19.25 15.65
CA LYS A 95 1.43 -18.40 15.45
C LYS A 95 1.70 -18.03 13.98
N GLY A 96 0.67 -18.05 13.13
CA GLY A 96 0.78 -17.73 11.71
C GLY A 96 1.26 -18.89 10.83
N SER A 97 1.13 -20.15 11.30
CA SER A 97 1.64 -21.34 10.61
C SER A 97 1.18 -21.43 9.16
N ASN A 98 -0.13 -21.22 8.91
CA ASN A 98 -0.69 -21.38 7.57
C ASN A 98 -0.15 -20.31 6.59
N LEU A 99 -0.04 -19.05 7.04
CA LEU A 99 0.51 -17.98 6.20
C LEU A 99 2.01 -18.14 5.96
N VAL A 100 2.74 -18.70 6.92
CA VAL A 100 4.17 -19.04 6.77
C VAL A 100 4.32 -20.17 5.74
N GLU A 101 3.52 -21.24 5.85
CA GLU A 101 3.52 -22.34 4.89
C GLU A 101 3.21 -21.85 3.47
N LEU A 102 2.16 -21.06 3.30
CA LEU A 102 1.81 -20.48 2.00
C LEU A 102 2.94 -19.64 1.42
N ARG A 103 3.57 -18.78 2.24
CA ARG A 103 4.72 -17.99 1.82
C ARG A 103 5.88 -18.86 1.36
N ASP A 104 6.20 -19.90 2.11
CA ASP A 104 7.36 -20.75 1.84
C ASP A 104 7.13 -21.64 0.60
N ARG A 105 5.88 -22.05 0.34
CA ARG A 105 5.49 -22.82 -0.86
C ARG A 105 5.40 -21.95 -2.13
N LEU A 106 4.91 -20.73 -2.00
CA LEU A 106 4.47 -19.92 -3.15
C LEU A 106 5.31 -18.65 -3.36
N GLY A 107 6.12 -18.24 -2.39
CA GLY A 107 6.96 -17.05 -2.46
C GLY A 107 6.22 -15.72 -2.25
N TRP A 108 4.89 -15.70 -2.15
CA TRP A 108 4.09 -14.49 -1.96
C TRP A 108 3.98 -14.10 -0.48
N LEU A 109 3.72 -12.82 -0.21
CA LEU A 109 3.30 -12.36 1.11
C LEU A 109 1.80 -12.57 1.28
N PHE A 110 1.40 -13.26 2.34
CA PHE A 110 -0.01 -13.54 2.63
C PHE A 110 -0.53 -12.71 3.78
N ARG A 111 -1.78 -12.25 3.65
CA ARG A 111 -2.56 -11.59 4.70
C ARG A 111 -3.94 -12.22 4.75
N ALA A 112 -4.46 -12.41 5.96
CA ALA A 112 -5.84 -12.80 6.15
C ALA A 112 -6.65 -11.60 6.66
N GLU A 113 -7.78 -11.35 6.01
CA GLU A 113 -8.70 -10.26 6.37
C GLU A 113 -10.12 -10.80 6.49
N ARG A 114 -10.91 -10.17 7.35
CA ARG A 114 -12.32 -10.56 7.49
C ARG A 114 -13.10 -10.13 6.26
N SER A 115 -13.93 -11.05 5.77
CA SER A 115 -14.87 -10.76 4.69
C SER A 115 -15.85 -9.65 5.12
N PRO A 116 -16.17 -8.70 4.23
CA PRO A 116 -17.22 -7.73 4.49
C PRO A 116 -18.55 -8.44 4.79
N ALA A 117 -19.30 -7.94 5.76
CA ALA A 117 -20.62 -8.49 6.10
C ALA A 117 -21.64 -8.38 4.93
N ILE A 118 -21.43 -7.40 4.05
CA ILE A 118 -22.23 -7.19 2.83
C ILE A 118 -21.26 -7.09 1.66
N GLU A 119 -21.50 -7.86 0.60
CA GLU A 119 -20.72 -7.78 -0.62
C GLU A 119 -20.82 -6.39 -1.26
N SER A 120 -19.68 -5.79 -1.56
CA SER A 120 -19.60 -4.46 -2.18
C SER A 120 -19.05 -4.55 -3.60
N LYS A 121 -19.90 -4.31 -4.59
CA LYS A 121 -19.48 -4.20 -6.00
C LYS A 121 -18.41 -3.11 -6.22
N THR A 122 -18.51 -2.01 -5.48
CA THR A 122 -17.53 -0.93 -5.53
C THR A 122 -16.16 -1.39 -5.05
N LEU A 123 -16.09 -2.10 -3.93
CA LEU A 123 -14.85 -2.64 -3.40
C LEU A 123 -14.21 -3.65 -4.37
N ASN A 124 -15.01 -4.55 -4.93
CA ASN A 124 -14.54 -5.52 -5.91
C ASN A 124 -14.00 -4.85 -7.17
N ASN A 125 -14.66 -3.79 -7.67
CA ASN A 125 -14.18 -3.01 -8.80
C ASN A 125 -12.86 -2.28 -8.49
N ILE A 126 -12.71 -1.69 -7.29
CA ILE A 126 -11.46 -1.04 -6.86
C ILE A 126 -10.32 -2.06 -6.81
N ARG A 127 -10.55 -3.26 -6.28
CA ARG A 127 -9.55 -4.33 -6.20
C ARG A 127 -9.12 -4.81 -7.59
N ARG A 128 -10.08 -5.02 -8.49
CA ARG A 128 -9.79 -5.37 -9.88
C ARG A 128 -8.93 -4.30 -10.55
N TYR A 129 -9.32 -3.04 -10.45
CA TYR A 129 -8.56 -1.91 -11.00
C TYR A 129 -7.15 -1.83 -10.42
N ARG A 130 -6.99 -2.04 -9.11
CA ARG A 130 -5.66 -2.07 -8.46
C ARG A 130 -4.77 -3.17 -9.02
N ARG A 131 -5.31 -4.33 -9.37
CA ARG A 131 -4.58 -5.42 -10.02
C ARG A 131 -4.20 -5.06 -11.45
N GLU A 132 -5.15 -4.57 -12.24
CA GLU A 132 -4.94 -4.18 -13.64
C GLU A 132 -3.87 -3.07 -13.78
N THR A 133 -3.83 -2.13 -12.84
CA THR A 133 -2.86 -1.02 -12.81
C THR A 133 -1.64 -1.28 -11.93
N ALA A 134 -1.31 -2.53 -11.64
CA ALA A 134 -0.27 -2.89 -10.67
C ALA A 134 1.11 -2.31 -11.04
N SER A 135 1.52 -2.40 -12.31
CA SER A 135 2.80 -1.86 -12.80
C SER A 135 2.86 -0.34 -12.68
N GLU A 136 1.83 0.36 -13.10
CA GLU A 136 1.75 1.83 -13.01
C GLU A 136 1.77 2.30 -11.56
N ARG A 137 1.09 1.60 -10.67
CA ARG A 137 1.11 1.89 -9.23
C ARG A 137 2.50 1.69 -8.63
N ARG A 138 3.21 0.63 -9.02
CA ARG A 138 4.58 0.39 -8.55
C ARG A 138 5.52 1.51 -8.97
N ASP A 139 5.45 1.94 -10.23
CA ASP A 139 6.24 3.06 -10.73
C ASP A 139 5.90 4.38 -10.05
N LEU A 140 4.61 4.61 -9.78
CA LEU A 140 4.16 5.77 -9.01
C LEU A 140 4.72 5.77 -7.58
N PHE A 141 4.71 4.63 -6.89
CA PHE A 141 5.27 4.51 -5.55
C PHE A 141 6.78 4.77 -5.54
N ARG A 142 7.53 4.25 -6.51
CA ARG A 142 8.96 4.53 -6.69
C ARG A 142 9.22 6.02 -6.94
N LYS A 143 8.44 6.63 -7.80
CA LYS A 143 8.52 8.06 -8.10
C LYS A 143 8.24 8.94 -6.87
N PHE A 144 7.26 8.60 -6.06
CA PHE A 144 7.01 9.28 -4.80
C PHE A 144 8.11 9.01 -3.77
N GLY A 145 8.57 7.77 -3.64
CA GLY A 145 9.66 7.40 -2.76
C GLY A 145 10.93 8.20 -3.06
N SER A 146 11.34 8.25 -4.31
CA SER A 146 12.51 9.04 -4.72
C SER A 146 12.39 10.53 -4.42
N ARG A 147 11.17 11.08 -4.43
CA ARG A 147 10.93 12.47 -4.04
C ARG A 147 10.96 12.69 -2.53
N ILE A 148 10.41 11.77 -1.75
CA ILE A 148 10.36 11.85 -0.29
C ILE A 148 11.77 11.71 0.31
N TYR A 149 12.57 10.78 -0.23
CA TYR A 149 13.90 10.46 0.29
C TYR A 149 15.05 11.22 -0.40
N ARG A 150 14.74 12.15 -1.29
CA ARG A 150 15.77 12.98 -1.93
C ARG A 150 16.55 13.80 -0.91
N PRO A 151 17.85 14.05 -1.15
CA PRO A 151 18.63 14.94 -0.33
C PRO A 151 17.98 16.33 -0.25
N LYS A 152 18.04 16.98 0.91
CA LYS A 152 17.60 18.36 1.04
C LYS A 152 18.47 19.24 0.13
N ARG A 153 17.82 20.01 -0.76
CA ARG A 153 18.54 20.99 -1.55
C ARG A 153 19.01 22.11 -0.63
N SER A 154 20.31 22.42 -0.69
CA SER A 154 20.89 23.59 -0.03
C SER A 154 20.53 24.86 -0.83
N SER A 155 19.35 25.38 -0.63
CA SER A 155 18.91 26.68 -1.17
C SER A 155 18.32 27.51 -0.04
N ALA A 156 18.35 28.82 -0.15
CA ALA A 156 17.73 29.70 0.82
C ALA A 156 16.28 29.29 1.07
N PRO A 157 15.85 29.18 2.32
CA PRO A 157 14.47 28.77 2.63
C PRO A 157 13.50 29.85 2.16
N TRP A 158 12.48 29.45 1.43
CA TRP A 158 11.37 30.30 1.04
C TRP A 158 10.05 29.54 1.21
N VAL A 159 8.99 30.26 1.47
CA VAL A 159 7.63 29.73 1.59
C VAL A 159 6.72 30.58 0.69
N ARG A 160 5.90 29.90 -0.10
CA ARG A 160 4.83 30.50 -0.89
C ARG A 160 3.50 29.91 -0.45
N LEU A 161 2.54 30.75 -0.13
CA LEU A 161 1.15 30.38 0.08
C LEU A 161 0.37 30.73 -1.18
N THR A 162 -0.29 29.74 -1.79
CA THR A 162 -1.18 29.92 -2.93
C THR A 162 -2.60 29.55 -2.51
N ALA A 163 -3.49 30.48 -2.68
CA ALA A 163 -4.92 30.26 -2.42
C ALA A 163 -5.58 29.67 -3.66
N LEU A 164 -6.19 28.51 -3.50
CA LEU A 164 -6.86 27.78 -4.59
C LEU A 164 -8.40 27.80 -4.45
N GLY A 165 -8.90 28.39 -3.39
CA GLY A 165 -10.34 28.54 -3.15
C GLY A 165 -10.66 29.25 -1.84
N SER A 166 -11.95 29.42 -1.53
CA SER A 166 -12.49 30.04 -0.30
C SER A 166 -12.26 31.55 -0.17
N TYR A 167 -11.99 32.25 -1.26
CA TYR A 167 -11.89 33.71 -1.24
C TYR A 167 -13.23 34.36 -1.55
N ARG A 168 -13.78 35.06 -0.55
CA ARG A 168 -15.09 35.75 -0.59
C ARG A 168 -16.28 34.81 -0.89
N GLU A 169 -16.14 33.52 -0.58
CA GLU A 169 -17.21 32.54 -0.74
C GLU A 169 -17.18 31.49 0.39
N VAL A 170 -18.28 30.78 0.58
CA VAL A 170 -18.38 29.64 1.48
C VAL A 170 -18.12 28.37 0.70
N GLY A 171 -17.22 27.51 1.22
CA GLY A 171 -16.80 26.27 0.60
C GLY A 171 -15.57 26.42 -0.30
N ARG A 172 -15.17 25.35 -0.95
CA ARG A 172 -13.96 25.22 -1.81
C ARG A 172 -12.66 25.62 -1.10
N ALA A 173 -12.59 25.52 0.23
CA ALA A 173 -11.38 25.87 0.96
C ALA A 173 -10.23 24.96 0.51
N MET A 174 -9.19 25.56 -0.04
CA MET A 174 -7.97 24.85 -0.44
C MET A 174 -6.82 25.83 -0.55
N HIS A 175 -5.71 25.49 0.08
CA HIS A 175 -4.49 26.29 0.07
C HIS A 175 -3.31 25.40 -0.26
N MET A 176 -2.36 25.92 -1.03
CA MET A 176 -1.11 25.22 -1.32
C MET A 176 0.05 25.97 -0.69
N VAL A 177 0.73 25.30 0.22
CA VAL A 177 1.99 25.78 0.80
C VAL A 177 3.14 25.14 0.02
N THR A 178 3.94 25.96 -0.63
CA THR A 178 5.10 25.50 -1.40
C THR A 178 6.38 26.01 -0.78
N THR A 179 7.36 25.13 -0.63
CA THR A 179 8.73 25.45 -0.23
C THR A 179 9.70 25.00 -1.31
N ASN A 180 10.98 25.29 -1.16
CA ASN A 180 12.03 24.75 -2.02
C ASN A 180 12.13 23.22 -2.01
N ALA A 181 11.54 22.54 -1.03
CA ALA A 181 11.62 21.08 -0.85
C ALA A 181 10.30 20.35 -0.98
N SER A 182 9.16 21.00 -0.73
CA SER A 182 7.86 20.32 -0.60
C SER A 182 6.71 21.20 -1.08
N ARG A 183 5.62 20.55 -1.48
CA ARG A 183 4.31 21.16 -1.68
C ARG A 183 3.31 20.43 -0.79
N VAL A 184 2.54 21.18 -0.02
CA VAL A 184 1.54 20.67 0.89
C VAL A 184 0.21 21.33 0.53
N LEU A 185 -0.80 20.53 0.29
CA LEU A 185 -2.18 20.99 0.16
C LEU A 185 -2.82 20.97 1.54
N VAL A 186 -3.47 22.06 1.89
CA VAL A 186 -4.20 22.23 3.12
C VAL A 186 -5.67 22.38 2.74
N ASP A 187 -6.48 21.43 3.19
CA ASP A 187 -7.88 21.27 2.85
C ASP A 187 -8.11 20.89 1.36
N CYS A 188 -9.30 20.45 1.04
CA CYS A 188 -9.80 20.21 -0.31
C CYS A 188 -11.33 20.27 -0.27
N GLY A 189 -11.84 21.42 0.10
CA GLY A 189 -13.26 21.65 0.30
C GLY A 189 -14.06 21.67 -1.00
N ALA A 190 -15.32 21.29 -0.91
CA ALA A 190 -16.28 21.42 -1.99
C ALA A 190 -17.28 22.54 -1.67
N LYS A 191 -17.90 23.12 -2.69
CA LYS A 191 -18.99 24.09 -2.53
C LYS A 191 -20.32 23.33 -2.46
N PRO A 192 -21.07 23.40 -1.34
CA PRO A 192 -22.19 22.48 -1.09
C PRO A 192 -23.44 22.73 -1.92
N THR A 193 -23.54 23.85 -2.64
CA THR A 193 -24.82 24.31 -3.25
C THR A 193 -24.77 24.63 -4.73
N THR A 194 -23.78 24.09 -5.49
CA THR A 194 -23.57 24.48 -6.89
C THR A 194 -23.50 23.31 -7.86
N THR A 195 -23.64 23.61 -9.14
CA THR A 195 -23.45 22.68 -10.25
C THR A 195 -22.06 22.05 -10.26
N ARG A 196 -21.93 20.87 -10.85
CA ARG A 196 -20.73 20.03 -10.83
C ARG A 196 -19.42 20.75 -11.21
N SER A 197 -19.45 21.73 -12.10
CA SER A 197 -18.29 22.49 -12.56
C SER A 197 -17.72 23.49 -11.55
N GLU A 198 -18.51 23.88 -10.54
CA GLU A 198 -18.13 24.89 -9.55
C GLU A 198 -17.81 24.31 -8.17
N ILE A 199 -17.92 22.97 -8.02
CA ILE A 199 -17.77 22.30 -6.71
C ILE A 199 -16.32 22.29 -6.27
N GLN A 200 -15.37 22.20 -7.20
CA GLN A 200 -13.96 21.99 -6.90
C GLN A 200 -13.17 23.31 -6.75
N PRO A 201 -12.06 23.29 -5.98
CA PRO A 201 -11.10 24.39 -5.98
C PRO A 201 -10.51 24.65 -7.37
N PHE A 202 -9.92 25.83 -7.57
CA PHE A 202 -9.27 26.19 -8.83
C PHE A 202 -7.89 25.52 -8.93
N PHE A 203 -7.71 24.64 -9.92
CA PHE A 203 -6.44 23.93 -10.15
C PHE A 203 -5.58 24.55 -11.27
N ASP A 204 -6.04 25.57 -11.94
CA ASP A 204 -5.38 26.23 -13.06
C ASP A 204 -4.30 27.23 -12.62
N ALA A 205 -3.49 26.85 -11.62
CA ALA A 205 -2.44 27.69 -11.08
C ALA A 205 -1.04 27.07 -11.20
#